data_4cea71f54d3ba8d8618f771e773729a5
#
_entry.id   4cea71f54d3ba8d8618f771e773729a5
#
_cell.length_a   1.000
_cell.length_b   1.000
_cell.length_c   1.000
_cell.angle_alpha   90.00
_cell.angle_beta   90.00
_cell.angle_gamma   90.00
#
_symmetry.space_group_name_H-M   'P 1'
#
loop_
_entity.id
_entity.type
_entity.pdbx_description
1 polymer ?
#
loop_
_entity_poly.entity_id
_entity_poly.type
_entity_poly.pdbx_seq_one_letter_code
_entity_poly.pdbx_strand_id
1 'polypeptide(L)'
;MSYVFKHIASLFIFVSLIISLQLNNYLLIGIWLVTSIFIFITFDKSMKSFIITSILFGVGFSAYLYAITHWAVQFETKELRILFSRVSLILILVPLFILSFFSKSPFIAYLKKPQWNELIYFPFIWSGFHRTSVKFFLFIALIVNTIVFTPFIIQNGWFAIKEMWLLTIIFSITNAVLEELIWRGNLLNRFSELLGEKWAVVLTSLGFGLQHYSLGIPWVTCIAFSIGGMFYGGITIKGRSVIPSILWHFIFNILMVLSGFLLN
;
A
#
# COMPACT_ATOMS: atom_id res chain seq x y z
N MET A 1 -26.96 9.81 -8.02
CA MET A 1 -26.23 8.64 -8.58
C MET A 1 -26.36 7.47 -7.63
N SER A 2 -26.57 6.23 -8.15
CA SER A 2 -26.66 5.07 -7.25
C SER A 2 -25.32 4.86 -6.53
N TYR A 3 -25.39 4.46 -5.28
CA TYR A 3 -24.23 4.13 -4.44
C TYR A 3 -23.30 3.10 -5.12
N VAL A 4 -23.89 2.09 -5.75
CA VAL A 4 -23.18 1.04 -6.47
C VAL A 4 -22.35 1.59 -7.63
N PHE A 5 -22.90 2.48 -8.44
CA PHE A 5 -22.18 3.07 -9.56
C PHE A 5 -20.94 3.86 -9.11
N LYS A 6 -21.05 4.61 -8.01
CA LYS A 6 -19.93 5.38 -7.45
C LYS A 6 -18.76 4.47 -7.05
N HIS A 7 -19.06 3.31 -6.45
CA HIS A 7 -18.04 2.34 -6.05
C HIS A 7 -17.37 1.68 -7.26
N ILE A 8 -18.15 1.27 -8.25
CA ILE A 8 -17.62 0.65 -9.48
C ILE A 8 -16.75 1.66 -10.24
N ALA A 9 -17.23 2.89 -10.42
CA ALA A 9 -16.48 3.93 -11.10
C ALA A 9 -15.16 4.26 -10.39
N SER A 10 -15.17 4.39 -9.06
CA SER A 10 -13.95 4.64 -8.29
C SER A 10 -12.94 3.50 -8.40
N LEU A 11 -13.43 2.24 -8.37
CA LEU A 11 -12.58 1.07 -8.56
C LEU A 11 -11.92 1.07 -9.94
N PHE A 12 -12.72 1.23 -11.00
CA PHE A 12 -12.22 1.26 -12.36
C PHE A 12 -11.18 2.36 -12.58
N ILE A 13 -11.48 3.60 -12.13
CA ILE A 13 -10.58 4.75 -12.29
C ILE A 13 -9.26 4.51 -11.56
N PHE A 14 -9.29 4.08 -10.30
CA PHE A 14 -8.08 3.96 -9.51
C PHE A 14 -7.20 2.79 -9.96
N VAL A 15 -7.80 1.64 -10.23
CA VAL A 15 -7.06 0.45 -10.72
C VAL A 15 -6.49 0.67 -12.11
N SER A 16 -7.29 1.23 -13.04
CA SER A 16 -6.80 1.51 -14.40
C SER A 16 -5.68 2.55 -14.43
N LEU A 17 -5.69 3.54 -13.53
CA LEU A 17 -4.58 4.48 -13.38
C LEU A 17 -3.27 3.75 -13.06
N ILE A 18 -3.28 2.92 -12.00
CA ILE A 18 -2.09 2.21 -11.54
C ILE A 18 -1.54 1.29 -12.65
N ILE A 19 -2.43 0.55 -13.33
CA ILE A 19 -2.03 -0.35 -14.42
C ILE A 19 -1.47 0.44 -15.59
N SER A 20 -2.16 1.50 -16.03
CA SER A 20 -1.75 2.29 -17.21
C SER A 20 -0.38 2.94 -17.03
N LEU A 21 -0.10 3.46 -15.82
CA LEU A 21 1.19 4.08 -15.50
C LEU A 21 2.33 3.05 -15.52
N GLN A 22 2.12 1.87 -14.96
CA GLN A 22 3.15 0.81 -14.93
C GLN A 22 3.42 0.18 -16.30
N LEU A 23 2.40 0.10 -17.16
CA LEU A 23 2.57 -0.35 -18.54
C LEU A 23 3.21 0.71 -19.45
N ASN A 24 3.40 1.94 -18.94
CA ASN A 24 3.91 3.08 -19.71
C ASN A 24 3.16 3.28 -21.04
N ASN A 25 1.85 3.04 -21.03
CA ASN A 25 1.00 3.10 -22.20
C ASN A 25 0.28 4.44 -22.30
N TYR A 26 0.83 5.35 -23.14
CA TYR A 26 0.29 6.71 -23.29
C TYR A 26 -1.15 6.76 -23.78
N LEU A 27 -1.59 5.78 -24.59
CA LEU A 27 -2.97 5.69 -25.06
C LEU A 27 -3.91 5.41 -23.88
N LEU A 28 -3.58 4.44 -23.04
CA LEU A 28 -4.38 4.12 -21.85
C LEU A 28 -4.41 5.29 -20.87
N ILE A 29 -3.28 5.98 -20.67
CA ILE A 29 -3.21 7.19 -19.83
C ILE A 29 -4.10 8.31 -20.42
N GLY A 30 -4.08 8.50 -21.74
CA GLY A 30 -4.94 9.47 -22.42
C GLY A 30 -6.43 9.15 -22.25
N ILE A 31 -6.84 7.91 -22.47
CA ILE A 31 -8.22 7.44 -22.23
C ILE A 31 -8.62 7.66 -20.77
N TRP A 32 -7.73 7.33 -19.85
CA TRP A 32 -7.96 7.54 -18.40
C TRP A 32 -8.18 9.01 -18.08
N LEU A 33 -7.36 9.92 -18.63
CA LEU A 33 -7.49 11.37 -18.43
C LEU A 33 -8.84 11.89 -18.93
N VAL A 34 -9.22 11.52 -20.17
CA VAL A 34 -10.51 11.92 -20.75
C VAL A 34 -11.69 11.44 -19.90
N THR A 35 -11.66 10.17 -19.49
CA THR A 35 -12.69 9.59 -18.61
C THR A 35 -12.75 10.30 -17.25
N SER A 36 -11.59 10.60 -16.67
CA SER A 36 -11.50 11.30 -15.39
C SER A 36 -12.02 12.75 -15.47
N ILE A 37 -11.71 13.46 -16.56
CA ILE A 37 -12.24 14.80 -16.81
C ILE A 37 -13.76 14.76 -16.98
N PHE A 38 -14.28 13.81 -17.76
CA PHE A 38 -15.74 13.66 -17.93
C PHE A 38 -16.43 13.43 -16.58
N ILE A 39 -15.90 12.53 -15.75
CA ILE A 39 -16.45 12.24 -14.41
C ILE A 39 -16.30 13.48 -13.49
N PHE A 40 -15.17 14.19 -13.56
CA PHE A 40 -14.95 15.39 -12.78
C PHE A 40 -15.99 16.49 -13.09
N ILE A 41 -16.37 16.65 -14.35
CA ILE A 41 -17.36 17.65 -14.76
C ILE A 41 -18.78 17.24 -14.36
N THR A 42 -19.14 15.98 -14.54
CA THR A 42 -20.51 15.48 -14.45
C THR A 42 -20.95 15.05 -13.05
N PHE A 43 -19.99 14.75 -12.13
CA PHE A 43 -20.31 14.16 -10.86
C PHE A 43 -20.21 15.10 -9.64
N ASP A 44 -20.62 14.60 -8.49
CA ASP A 44 -20.70 15.34 -7.22
C ASP A 44 -19.33 15.70 -6.64
N LYS A 45 -19.32 16.58 -5.63
CA LYS A 45 -18.10 17.06 -4.96
C LYS A 45 -17.22 15.90 -4.42
N SER A 46 -17.84 14.81 -4.00
CA SER A 46 -17.14 13.65 -3.48
C SER A 46 -16.30 12.96 -4.57
N MET A 47 -16.88 12.71 -5.75
CA MET A 47 -16.15 12.15 -6.89
C MET A 47 -15.08 13.10 -7.43
N LYS A 48 -15.33 14.42 -7.43
CA LYS A 48 -14.30 15.41 -7.76
C LYS A 48 -13.09 15.31 -6.84
N SER A 49 -13.31 15.21 -5.54
CA SER A 49 -12.23 15.03 -4.56
C SER A 49 -11.49 13.70 -4.77
N PHE A 50 -12.21 12.63 -5.09
CA PHE A 50 -11.62 11.33 -5.43
C PHE A 50 -10.71 11.43 -6.67
N ILE A 51 -11.18 12.07 -7.75
CA ILE A 51 -10.39 12.25 -8.97
C ILE A 51 -9.13 13.07 -8.71
N ILE A 52 -9.24 14.19 -7.98
CA ILE A 52 -8.08 15.02 -7.61
C ILE A 52 -7.06 14.19 -6.82
N THR A 53 -7.51 13.43 -5.83
CA THR A 53 -6.63 12.56 -5.04
C THR A 53 -5.95 11.51 -5.92
N SER A 54 -6.69 10.89 -6.85
CA SER A 54 -6.16 9.90 -7.80
C SER A 54 -5.15 10.51 -8.77
N ILE A 55 -5.39 11.72 -9.29
CA ILE A 55 -4.45 12.44 -10.17
C ILE A 55 -3.15 12.74 -9.41
N LEU A 56 -3.24 13.28 -8.20
CA LEU A 56 -2.05 13.64 -7.42
C LEU A 56 -1.26 12.40 -6.97
N PHE A 57 -1.95 11.32 -6.61
CA PHE A 57 -1.31 10.02 -6.42
C PHE A 57 -0.60 9.57 -7.72
N GLY A 58 -1.27 9.67 -8.87
CA GLY A 58 -0.72 9.30 -10.17
C GLY A 58 0.52 10.11 -10.55
N VAL A 59 0.53 11.42 -10.29
CA VAL A 59 1.72 12.27 -10.49
C VAL A 59 2.88 11.80 -9.63
N GLY A 60 2.66 11.57 -8.34
CA GLY A 60 3.68 11.08 -7.43
C GLY A 60 4.16 9.67 -7.80
N PHE A 61 3.24 8.78 -8.21
CA PHE A 61 3.58 7.43 -8.64
C PHE A 61 4.37 7.42 -9.95
N SER A 62 4.03 8.30 -10.90
CA SER A 62 4.83 8.47 -12.13
C SER A 62 6.25 8.99 -11.82
N ALA A 63 6.39 9.93 -10.92
CA ALA A 63 7.70 10.42 -10.46
C ALA A 63 8.50 9.30 -9.78
N TYR A 64 7.86 8.48 -8.95
CA TYR A 64 8.47 7.29 -8.35
C TYR A 64 8.93 6.30 -9.42
N LEU A 65 8.07 5.94 -10.39
CA LEU A 65 8.42 5.03 -11.48
C LEU A 65 9.60 5.57 -12.30
N TYR A 66 9.62 6.86 -12.59
CA TYR A 66 10.74 7.50 -13.28
C TYR A 66 12.03 7.40 -12.46
N ALA A 67 11.97 7.66 -11.16
CA ALA A 67 13.13 7.60 -10.29
C ALA A 67 13.73 6.18 -10.22
N ILE A 68 12.90 5.14 -10.10
CA ILE A 68 13.40 3.76 -10.04
C ILE A 68 13.96 3.26 -11.37
N THR A 69 13.41 3.73 -12.50
CA THR A 69 13.85 3.27 -13.84
C THR A 69 15.08 4.03 -14.37
N HIS A 70 15.26 5.31 -14.00
CA HIS A 70 16.30 6.16 -14.56
C HIS A 70 17.40 6.53 -13.57
N TRP A 71 17.05 6.75 -12.29
CA TRP A 71 18.03 7.18 -11.29
C TRP A 71 18.56 6.03 -10.46
N ALA A 72 17.71 5.09 -10.04
CA ALA A 72 18.16 3.96 -9.23
C ALA A 72 19.21 3.11 -9.97
N VAL A 73 19.08 2.95 -11.28
CA VAL A 73 20.00 2.14 -12.10
C VAL A 73 21.41 2.73 -12.20
N GLN A 74 21.60 4.01 -11.85
CA GLN A 74 22.90 4.67 -11.87
C GLN A 74 23.78 4.31 -10.67
N PHE A 75 23.22 3.74 -9.61
CA PHE A 75 24.00 3.28 -8.47
C PHE A 75 24.73 1.97 -8.82
N GLU A 76 26.00 1.88 -8.44
CA GLU A 76 26.83 0.71 -8.73
C GLU A 76 26.37 -0.54 -7.96
N THR A 77 26.06 -0.38 -6.67
CA THR A 77 25.73 -1.49 -5.80
C THR A 77 24.22 -1.78 -5.79
N LYS A 78 23.87 -3.06 -5.69
CA LYS A 78 22.48 -3.54 -5.61
C LYS A 78 21.77 -2.95 -4.37
N GLU A 79 22.49 -2.87 -3.25
CA GLU A 79 21.99 -2.37 -1.98
C GLU A 79 21.53 -0.90 -2.09
N LEU A 80 22.36 -0.05 -2.71
CA LEU A 80 22.02 1.35 -2.94
C LEU A 80 20.83 1.51 -3.88
N ARG A 81 20.73 0.68 -4.94
CA ARG A 81 19.55 0.66 -5.83
C ARG A 81 18.28 0.35 -5.06
N ILE A 82 18.33 -0.68 -4.22
CA ILE A 82 17.19 -1.11 -3.40
C ILE A 82 16.79 0.01 -2.44
N LEU A 83 17.74 0.55 -1.67
CA LEU A 83 17.47 1.60 -0.69
C LEU A 83 16.92 2.86 -1.37
N PHE A 84 17.56 3.31 -2.47
CA PHE A 84 17.09 4.44 -3.23
C PHE A 84 15.66 4.22 -3.75
N SER A 85 15.35 3.04 -4.28
CA SER A 85 14.02 2.73 -4.78
C SER A 85 12.96 2.81 -3.67
N ARG A 86 13.30 2.43 -2.42
CA ARG A 86 12.37 2.54 -1.30
C ARG A 86 12.21 3.98 -0.83
N VAL A 87 13.31 4.73 -0.69
CA VAL A 87 13.26 6.15 -0.30
C VAL A 87 12.49 6.98 -1.34
N SER A 88 12.59 6.62 -2.62
CA SER A 88 11.86 7.30 -3.70
C SER A 88 10.32 7.23 -3.56
N LEU A 89 9.77 6.35 -2.71
CA LEU A 89 8.34 6.37 -2.34
C LEU A 89 7.89 7.71 -1.73
N ILE A 90 8.82 8.50 -1.20
CA ILE A 90 8.54 9.86 -0.73
C ILE A 90 7.96 10.73 -1.86
N LEU A 91 8.34 10.48 -3.12
CA LEU A 91 7.80 11.22 -4.27
C LEU A 91 6.28 11.07 -4.41
N ILE A 92 5.70 9.96 -3.93
CA ILE A 92 4.24 9.76 -3.88
C ILE A 92 3.62 10.60 -2.76
N LEU A 93 4.33 10.73 -1.63
CA LEU A 93 3.82 11.49 -0.49
C LEU A 93 3.79 13.00 -0.72
N VAL A 94 4.72 13.55 -1.53
CA VAL A 94 4.84 14.99 -1.77
C VAL A 94 3.54 15.61 -2.33
N PRO A 95 2.98 15.17 -3.48
CA PRO A 95 1.74 15.76 -3.99
C PRO A 95 0.53 15.49 -3.08
N LEU A 96 0.51 14.38 -2.35
CA LEU A 96 -0.54 14.10 -1.36
C LEU A 96 -0.44 15.01 -0.12
N PHE A 97 0.79 15.37 0.27
CA PHE A 97 1.02 16.36 1.33
C PHE A 97 0.52 17.75 0.90
N ILE A 98 0.86 18.19 -0.31
CA ILE A 98 0.39 19.43 -0.89
C ILE A 98 -1.14 19.48 -0.91
N LEU A 99 -1.79 18.38 -1.35
CA LEU A 99 -3.24 18.26 -1.32
C LEU A 99 -3.81 18.42 0.10
N SER A 100 -3.18 17.79 1.09
CA SER A 100 -3.60 17.86 2.49
C SER A 100 -3.53 19.27 3.04
N PHE A 101 -2.47 20.00 2.69
CA PHE A 101 -2.29 21.39 3.08
C PHE A 101 -3.43 22.28 2.55
N PHE A 102 -3.75 22.20 1.26
CA PHE A 102 -4.80 23.01 0.66
C PHE A 102 -6.21 22.58 1.05
N SER A 103 -6.45 21.27 1.25
CA SER A 103 -7.77 20.77 1.65
C SER A 103 -8.04 20.88 3.16
N LYS A 104 -7.05 21.34 3.95
CA LYS A 104 -7.13 21.43 5.42
C LYS A 104 -7.51 20.10 6.08
N SER A 105 -7.20 18.98 5.43
CA SER A 105 -7.42 17.63 5.97
C SER A 105 -6.10 17.08 6.52
N PRO A 106 -6.14 16.23 7.57
CA PRO A 106 -4.92 15.67 8.13
C PRO A 106 -4.17 14.87 7.08
N PHE A 107 -2.84 15.10 6.96
CA PHE A 107 -2.01 14.37 6.01
C PHE A 107 -1.95 12.89 6.34
N ILE A 108 -1.80 12.55 7.62
CA ILE A 108 -1.82 11.18 8.12
C ILE A 108 -2.85 11.11 9.26
N ALA A 109 -4.08 10.71 8.93
CA ALA A 109 -5.17 10.70 9.88
C ALA A 109 -5.03 9.64 10.99
N TYR A 110 -4.41 8.52 10.65
CA TYR A 110 -4.24 7.38 11.55
C TYR A 110 -2.89 7.37 12.29
N LEU A 111 -2.12 8.47 12.31
CA LEU A 111 -0.93 8.58 13.14
C LEU A 111 -1.32 8.91 14.60
N LYS A 112 -1.91 7.94 15.28
CA LYS A 112 -2.44 8.04 16.64
C LYS A 112 -2.06 6.79 17.42
N LYS A 113 -2.16 6.87 18.76
CA LYS A 113 -1.98 5.70 19.62
C LYS A 113 -3.01 4.61 19.25
N PRO A 114 -2.56 3.37 19.02
CA PRO A 114 -3.45 2.28 18.62
C PRO A 114 -4.48 1.93 19.70
N GLN A 115 -5.69 1.64 19.27
CA GLN A 115 -6.74 1.06 20.12
C GLN A 115 -6.55 -0.46 20.19
N TRP A 116 -5.57 -0.92 20.95
CA TRP A 116 -5.15 -2.32 21.02
C TRP A 116 -6.23 -3.29 21.49
N ASN A 117 -7.17 -2.83 22.30
CA ASN A 117 -8.24 -3.64 22.87
C ASN A 117 -9.53 -3.60 22.05
N GLU A 118 -9.58 -2.83 20.94
CA GLU A 118 -10.74 -2.82 20.05
C GLU A 118 -11.01 -4.22 19.52
N LEU A 119 -12.31 -4.58 19.47
CA LEU A 119 -12.73 -5.93 19.05
C LEU A 119 -12.87 -6.02 17.54
N ILE A 120 -12.28 -7.07 17.01
CA ILE A 120 -12.34 -7.43 15.59
C ILE A 120 -12.74 -8.90 15.46
N TYR A 121 -13.23 -9.29 14.30
CA TYR A 121 -13.57 -10.67 14.01
C TYR A 121 -12.36 -11.42 13.45
N PHE A 122 -12.14 -12.64 13.94
CA PHE A 122 -11.15 -13.55 13.39
C PHE A 122 -11.85 -14.54 12.43
N PRO A 123 -11.30 -14.86 11.24
CA PRO A 123 -10.00 -14.40 10.73
C PRO A 123 -10.05 -13.14 9.85
N PHE A 124 -11.23 -12.61 9.48
CA PHE A 124 -11.35 -11.62 8.40
C PHE A 124 -11.61 -10.16 8.86
N ILE A 125 -11.32 -9.82 10.11
CA ILE A 125 -11.45 -8.47 10.68
C ILE A 125 -12.89 -7.95 10.78
N TRP A 126 -13.68 -7.97 9.70
CA TRP A 126 -15.11 -7.56 9.69
C TRP A 126 -16.09 -8.72 9.81
N SER A 127 -15.64 -9.94 9.59
CA SER A 127 -16.44 -11.16 9.68
C SER A 127 -15.59 -12.33 10.16
N GLY A 128 -16.23 -13.35 10.72
CA GLY A 128 -15.55 -14.53 11.23
C GLY A 128 -16.32 -15.22 12.33
N PHE A 129 -15.72 -16.23 12.91
CA PHE A 129 -16.36 -17.11 13.90
C PHE A 129 -15.99 -16.76 15.36
N HIS A 130 -14.99 -15.89 15.58
CA HIS A 130 -14.55 -15.50 16.90
C HIS A 130 -14.26 -13.99 16.98
N ARG A 131 -14.50 -13.37 18.15
CA ARG A 131 -14.11 -12.00 18.44
C ARG A 131 -12.82 -11.99 19.22
N THR A 132 -11.89 -11.14 18.82
CA THR A 132 -10.58 -10.97 19.46
C THR A 132 -10.18 -9.50 19.47
N SER A 133 -9.17 -9.14 20.27
CA SER A 133 -8.63 -7.79 20.26
C SER A 133 -7.64 -7.57 19.10
N VAL A 134 -7.47 -6.33 18.66
CA VAL A 134 -6.47 -5.93 17.66
C VAL A 134 -5.08 -6.46 18.01
N LYS A 135 -4.65 -6.33 19.27
CA LYS A 135 -3.33 -6.83 19.71
C LYS A 135 -3.18 -8.34 19.56
N PHE A 136 -4.20 -9.11 19.92
CA PHE A 136 -4.15 -10.57 19.88
C PHE A 136 -4.25 -11.06 18.43
N PHE A 137 -5.07 -10.41 17.61
CA PHE A 137 -5.12 -10.69 16.17
C PHE A 137 -3.75 -10.48 15.51
N LEU A 138 -3.10 -9.32 15.77
CA LEU A 138 -1.77 -9.04 15.25
C LEU A 138 -0.74 -10.09 15.71
N PHE A 139 -0.78 -10.46 16.98
CA PHE A 139 0.10 -11.47 17.55
C PHE A 139 -0.05 -12.82 16.83
N ILE A 140 -1.29 -13.29 16.62
CA ILE A 140 -1.56 -14.52 15.85
C ILE A 140 -1.05 -14.39 14.42
N ALA A 141 -1.32 -13.27 13.75
CA ALA A 141 -0.88 -13.04 12.38
C ALA A 141 0.65 -13.11 12.25
N LEU A 142 1.38 -12.53 13.20
CA LEU A 142 2.84 -12.58 13.23
C LEU A 142 3.36 -14.01 13.45
N ILE A 143 2.74 -14.78 14.35
CA ILE A 143 3.10 -16.19 14.56
C ILE A 143 2.85 -17.01 13.29
N VAL A 144 1.68 -16.87 12.68
CA VAL A 144 1.33 -17.60 11.45
C VAL A 144 2.32 -17.26 10.34
N ASN A 145 2.63 -15.98 10.11
CA ASN A 145 3.62 -15.58 9.12
C ASN A 145 4.99 -16.22 9.44
N THR A 146 5.45 -16.16 10.69
CA THR A 146 6.73 -16.76 11.08
C THR A 146 6.76 -18.25 10.79
N ILE A 147 5.71 -18.99 11.17
CA ILE A 147 5.62 -20.45 10.92
C ILE A 147 5.67 -20.74 9.41
N VAL A 148 4.93 -19.99 8.60
CA VAL A 148 4.88 -20.16 7.14
C VAL A 148 6.24 -19.92 6.50
N PHE A 149 6.97 -18.88 6.93
CA PHE A 149 8.25 -18.52 6.32
C PHE A 149 9.46 -19.29 6.87
N THR A 150 9.36 -19.85 8.08
CA THR A 150 10.49 -20.57 8.73
C THR A 150 11.12 -21.66 7.85
N PRO A 151 10.39 -22.56 7.17
CA PRO A 151 11.00 -23.56 6.29
C PRO A 151 11.86 -22.96 5.18
N PHE A 152 11.41 -21.87 4.56
CA PHE A 152 12.14 -21.19 3.49
C PHE A 152 13.38 -20.46 4.02
N ILE A 153 13.30 -19.88 5.22
CA ILE A 153 14.44 -19.22 5.89
C ILE A 153 15.52 -20.26 6.21
N ILE A 154 15.13 -21.46 6.71
CA ILE A 154 16.06 -22.57 6.96
C ILE A 154 16.71 -23.03 5.66
N GLN A 155 15.93 -23.15 4.58
CA GLN A 155 16.42 -23.57 3.27
C GLN A 155 17.40 -22.54 2.67
N ASN A 156 17.16 -21.23 2.86
CA ASN A 156 18.04 -20.15 2.37
C ASN A 156 19.39 -20.13 3.08
N GLY A 157 19.46 -20.61 4.31
CA GLY A 157 20.68 -20.86 5.06
C GLY A 157 21.23 -19.67 5.85
N TRP A 158 22.06 -19.98 6.84
CA TRP A 158 22.59 -18.99 7.79
C TRP A 158 23.53 -17.96 7.15
N PHE A 159 24.25 -18.35 6.11
CA PHE A 159 25.22 -17.49 5.43
C PHE A 159 24.51 -16.27 4.79
N ALA A 160 23.42 -16.51 4.06
CA ALA A 160 22.62 -15.45 3.45
C ALA A 160 22.06 -14.47 4.50
N ILE A 161 21.62 -15.00 5.64
CA ILE A 161 21.10 -14.17 6.75
C ILE A 161 22.20 -13.24 7.26
N LYS A 162 23.42 -13.79 7.49
CA LYS A 162 24.56 -13.03 8.03
C LYS A 162 25.04 -11.91 7.10
N GLU A 163 24.98 -12.12 5.79
CA GLU A 163 25.40 -11.10 4.83
C GLU A 163 24.35 -9.98 4.66
N MET A 164 23.08 -10.31 4.74
CA MET A 164 22.00 -9.39 4.37
C MET A 164 21.27 -8.75 5.56
N TRP A 165 21.60 -9.08 6.82
CA TRP A 165 20.80 -8.67 7.98
C TRP A 165 20.58 -7.15 8.09
N LEU A 166 21.65 -6.35 7.86
CA LEU A 166 21.57 -4.90 7.96
C LEU A 166 20.69 -4.31 6.85
N LEU A 167 20.90 -4.78 5.60
CA LEU A 167 20.08 -4.38 4.47
C LEU A 167 18.61 -4.79 4.70
N THR A 168 18.38 -5.99 5.24
CA THR A 168 17.04 -6.48 5.58
C THR A 168 16.32 -5.55 6.53
N ILE A 169 16.98 -5.11 7.62
CA ILE A 169 16.36 -4.22 8.60
C ILE A 169 16.07 -2.85 7.97
N ILE A 170 17.06 -2.23 7.31
CA ILE A 170 16.91 -0.90 6.72
C ILE A 170 15.85 -0.90 5.62
N PHE A 171 15.89 -1.89 4.72
CA PHE A 171 14.86 -2.07 3.70
C PHE A 171 13.47 -2.24 4.33
N SER A 172 13.34 -3.17 5.27
CA SER A 172 12.03 -3.54 5.83
C SER A 172 11.37 -2.37 6.56
N ILE A 173 12.13 -1.61 7.36
CA ILE A 173 11.58 -0.44 8.06
C ILE A 173 11.23 0.69 7.09
N THR A 174 12.12 1.01 6.15
CA THR A 174 11.91 2.10 5.19
C THR A 174 10.71 1.79 4.30
N ASN A 175 10.63 0.58 3.76
CA ASN A 175 9.53 0.14 2.91
C ASN A 175 8.21 0.13 3.67
N ALA A 176 8.15 -0.53 4.84
CA ALA A 176 6.93 -0.63 5.62
C ALA A 176 6.40 0.74 6.05
N VAL A 177 7.26 1.62 6.56
CA VAL A 177 6.85 2.96 6.99
C VAL A 177 6.31 3.76 5.81
N LEU A 178 7.05 3.87 4.71
CA LEU A 178 6.65 4.72 3.58
C LEU A 178 5.41 4.18 2.87
N GLU A 179 5.33 2.88 2.64
CA GLU A 179 4.14 2.29 2.01
C GLU A 179 2.89 2.41 2.91
N GLU A 180 3.01 2.15 4.21
CA GLU A 180 1.86 2.30 5.10
C GLU A 180 1.43 3.77 5.27
N LEU A 181 2.35 4.73 5.22
CA LEU A 181 2.00 6.16 5.21
C LEU A 181 1.24 6.55 3.94
N ILE A 182 1.63 6.04 2.77
CA ILE A 182 0.92 6.26 1.51
C ILE A 182 -0.47 5.63 1.57
N TRP A 183 -0.52 4.30 1.79
CA TRP A 183 -1.72 3.51 1.60
C TRP A 183 -2.72 3.63 2.75
N ARG A 184 -2.24 3.60 4.01
CA ARG A 184 -3.11 3.59 5.21
C ARG A 184 -3.12 4.94 5.91
N GLY A 185 -2.01 5.65 5.89
CA GLY A 185 -1.92 6.98 6.49
C GLY A 185 -2.71 8.05 5.72
N ASN A 186 -2.59 8.06 4.39
CA ASN A 186 -3.19 9.10 3.55
C ASN A 186 -4.38 8.59 2.72
N LEU A 187 -4.14 7.71 1.74
CA LEU A 187 -5.17 7.31 0.77
C LEU A 187 -6.37 6.64 1.43
N LEU A 188 -6.16 5.72 2.39
CA LEU A 188 -7.24 5.04 3.09
C LEU A 188 -8.17 6.03 3.79
N ASN A 189 -7.62 7.04 4.47
CA ASN A 189 -8.44 8.05 5.12
C ASN A 189 -9.29 8.84 4.12
N ARG A 190 -8.66 9.37 3.07
CA ARG A 190 -9.35 10.16 2.03
C ARG A 190 -10.45 9.37 1.34
N PHE A 191 -10.16 8.12 0.99
CA PHE A 191 -11.15 7.26 0.35
C PHE A 191 -12.25 6.81 1.33
N SER A 192 -11.95 6.66 2.63
CA SER A 192 -12.95 6.34 3.64
C SER A 192 -13.99 7.45 3.80
N GLU A 193 -13.56 8.71 3.77
CA GLU A 193 -14.46 9.87 3.82
C GLU A 193 -15.39 9.95 2.60
N LEU A 194 -14.93 9.47 1.45
CA LEU A 194 -15.63 9.59 0.17
C LEU A 194 -16.50 8.38 -0.16
N LEU A 195 -16.07 7.18 0.19
CA LEU A 195 -16.62 5.90 -0.25
C LEU A 195 -17.02 4.96 0.89
N GLY A 196 -16.70 5.34 2.14
CA GLY A 196 -16.87 4.49 3.32
C GLY A 196 -15.67 3.54 3.55
N GLU A 197 -15.48 3.18 4.83
CA GLU A 197 -14.28 2.47 5.31
C GLU A 197 -13.99 1.15 4.56
N LYS A 198 -15.00 0.28 4.41
CA LYS A 198 -14.80 -1.03 3.78
C LYS A 198 -14.37 -0.93 2.32
N TRP A 199 -15.00 -0.01 1.57
CA TRP A 199 -14.68 0.17 0.17
C TRP A 199 -13.31 0.83 -0.03
N ALA A 200 -12.97 1.78 0.83
CA ALA A 200 -11.63 2.38 0.85
C ALA A 200 -10.52 1.35 1.10
N VAL A 201 -10.76 0.38 2.01
CA VAL A 201 -9.83 -0.73 2.22
C VAL A 201 -9.68 -1.57 0.95
N VAL A 202 -10.77 -1.91 0.26
CA VAL A 202 -10.69 -2.65 -1.02
C VAL A 202 -9.85 -1.89 -2.05
N LEU A 203 -10.14 -0.61 -2.27
CA LEU A 203 -9.41 0.21 -3.23
C LEU A 203 -7.92 0.33 -2.92
N THR A 204 -7.60 0.72 -1.69
CA THR A 204 -6.21 0.93 -1.28
C THR A 204 -5.42 -0.38 -1.24
N SER A 205 -6.09 -1.49 -0.96
CA SER A 205 -5.45 -2.82 -0.97
C SER A 205 -5.14 -3.31 -2.38
N LEU A 206 -6.06 -3.09 -3.32
CA LEU A 206 -5.79 -3.38 -4.72
C LEU A 206 -4.66 -2.51 -5.26
N GLY A 207 -4.68 -1.21 -4.97
CA GLY A 207 -3.59 -0.32 -5.36
C GLY A 207 -2.25 -0.74 -4.78
N PHE A 208 -2.22 -1.08 -3.48
CA PHE A 208 -1.04 -1.58 -2.78
C PHE A 208 -0.46 -2.84 -3.43
N GLY A 209 -1.30 -3.81 -3.73
CA GLY A 209 -0.82 -5.04 -4.39
C GLY A 209 -0.36 -4.79 -5.82
N LEU A 210 -1.17 -4.10 -6.62
CA LEU A 210 -0.89 -3.89 -8.04
C LEU A 210 0.35 -3.02 -8.29
N GLN A 211 0.72 -2.10 -7.39
CA GLN A 211 1.95 -1.30 -7.56
C GLN A 211 3.23 -2.15 -7.66
N HIS A 212 3.22 -3.36 -7.10
CA HIS A 212 4.39 -4.23 -7.07
C HIS A 212 4.77 -4.80 -8.45
N TYR A 213 3.88 -4.71 -9.44
CA TYR A 213 4.22 -5.11 -10.81
C TYR A 213 5.42 -4.32 -11.37
N SER A 214 5.55 -3.03 -11.01
CA SER A 214 6.70 -2.20 -11.39
C SER A 214 8.06 -2.69 -10.86
N LEU A 215 8.04 -3.58 -9.87
CA LEU A 215 9.22 -4.22 -9.28
C LEU A 215 9.55 -5.58 -9.92
N GLY A 216 8.88 -5.93 -11.02
CA GLY A 216 9.04 -7.21 -11.70
C GLY A 216 8.22 -8.36 -11.10
N ILE A 217 7.33 -8.08 -10.16
CA ILE A 217 6.50 -9.10 -9.49
C ILE A 217 5.31 -9.47 -10.38
N PRO A 218 5.06 -10.77 -10.65
CA PRO A 218 3.95 -11.21 -11.48
C PRO A 218 2.58 -10.80 -10.94
N TRP A 219 1.60 -10.55 -11.82
CA TRP A 219 0.24 -10.14 -11.46
C TRP A 219 -0.44 -11.03 -10.42
N VAL A 220 -0.22 -12.34 -10.48
CA VAL A 220 -0.78 -13.30 -9.51
C VAL A 220 -0.29 -12.97 -8.09
N THR A 221 1.00 -12.70 -7.93
CA THR A 221 1.59 -12.32 -6.64
C THR A 221 1.14 -10.91 -6.21
N CYS A 222 0.95 -9.98 -7.17
CA CYS A 222 0.36 -8.68 -6.88
C CYS A 222 -1.06 -8.79 -6.29
N ILE A 223 -1.88 -9.73 -6.80
CA ILE A 223 -3.19 -10.02 -6.24
C ILE A 223 -3.08 -10.60 -4.82
N ALA A 224 -2.13 -11.50 -4.58
CA ALA A 224 -1.87 -12.02 -3.23
C ALA A 224 -1.47 -10.89 -2.25
N PHE A 225 -0.63 -9.94 -2.69
CA PHE A 225 -0.30 -8.76 -1.88
C PHE A 225 -1.51 -7.85 -1.65
N SER A 226 -2.47 -7.78 -2.59
CA SER A 226 -3.73 -7.07 -2.38
C SER A 226 -4.54 -7.68 -1.23
N ILE A 227 -4.54 -9.01 -1.10
CA ILE A 227 -5.18 -9.70 0.04
C ILE A 227 -4.49 -9.33 1.35
N GLY A 228 -3.14 -9.36 1.40
CA GLY A 228 -2.37 -8.84 2.54
C GLY A 228 -2.72 -7.39 2.87
N GLY A 229 -2.87 -6.59 1.82
CA GLY A 229 -3.31 -5.20 1.90
C GLY A 229 -4.65 -5.01 2.61
N MET A 230 -5.62 -5.91 2.39
CA MET A 230 -6.92 -5.86 3.07
C MET A 230 -6.78 -6.03 4.60
N PHE A 231 -5.88 -6.90 5.03
CA PHE A 231 -5.60 -7.07 6.45
C PHE A 231 -4.94 -5.83 7.06
N TYR A 232 -3.94 -5.24 6.38
CA TYR A 232 -3.30 -4.01 6.84
C TYR A 232 -4.29 -2.84 6.91
N GLY A 233 -5.14 -2.65 5.88
CA GLY A 233 -6.18 -1.63 5.89
C GLY A 233 -7.22 -1.87 6.99
N GLY A 234 -7.65 -3.11 7.14
CA GLY A 234 -8.63 -3.50 8.14
C GLY A 234 -8.16 -3.28 9.58
N ILE A 235 -6.93 -3.68 9.90
CA ILE A 235 -6.37 -3.48 11.24
C ILE A 235 -6.11 -2.00 11.53
N THR A 236 -5.78 -1.20 10.51
CA THR A 236 -5.64 0.25 10.63
C THR A 236 -6.98 0.92 10.97
N ILE A 237 -8.05 0.59 10.25
CA ILE A 237 -9.39 1.13 10.52
C ILE A 237 -9.85 0.76 11.94
N LYS A 238 -9.74 -0.51 12.31
CA LYS A 238 -10.21 -1.01 13.59
C LYS A 238 -9.36 -0.53 14.76
N GLY A 239 -8.05 -0.54 14.60
CA GLY A 239 -7.11 -0.04 15.61
C GLY A 239 -7.03 1.50 15.66
N ARG A 240 -7.69 2.21 14.74
CA ARG A 240 -7.62 3.67 14.61
C ARG A 240 -6.18 4.20 14.51
N SER A 241 -5.26 3.38 14.00
CA SER A 241 -3.84 3.70 13.94
C SER A 241 -3.14 2.93 12.82
N VAL A 242 -2.18 3.57 12.17
CA VAL A 242 -1.31 2.94 11.17
C VAL A 242 -0.19 2.09 11.81
N ILE A 243 0.07 2.25 13.11
CA ILE A 243 1.17 1.56 13.80
C ILE A 243 1.04 0.03 13.74
N PRO A 244 -0.14 -0.60 13.97
CA PRO A 244 -0.27 -2.06 13.86
C PRO A 244 0.05 -2.59 12.46
N SER A 245 -0.35 -1.88 11.40
CA SER A 245 -0.03 -2.29 10.02
C SER A 245 1.45 -2.09 9.70
N ILE A 246 2.09 -1.00 10.15
CA ILE A 246 3.55 -0.81 10.01
C ILE A 246 4.31 -1.95 10.68
N LEU A 247 3.96 -2.31 11.91
CA LEU A 247 4.61 -3.40 12.64
C LEU A 247 4.46 -4.74 11.90
N TRP A 248 3.26 -5.05 11.45
CA TRP A 248 3.02 -6.29 10.70
C TRP A 248 3.79 -6.31 9.39
N HIS A 249 3.70 -5.24 8.61
CA HIS A 249 4.37 -5.11 7.33
C HIS A 249 5.90 -5.17 7.48
N PHE A 250 6.46 -4.50 8.49
CA PHE A 250 7.89 -4.56 8.81
C PHE A 250 8.37 -6.00 9.05
N ILE A 251 7.69 -6.75 9.94
CA ILE A 251 8.03 -8.14 10.22
C ILE A 251 7.83 -9.02 8.97
N PHE A 252 6.76 -8.79 8.21
CA PHE A 252 6.51 -9.52 6.97
C PHE A 252 7.64 -9.31 5.95
N ASN A 253 8.12 -8.08 5.76
CA ASN A 253 9.26 -7.78 4.89
C ASN A 253 10.54 -8.49 5.35
N ILE A 254 10.83 -8.50 6.66
CA ILE A 254 11.98 -9.25 7.20
C ILE A 254 11.86 -10.73 6.80
N LEU A 255 10.71 -11.34 7.02
CA LEU A 255 10.49 -12.76 6.71
C LEU A 255 10.63 -13.03 5.20
N MET A 256 10.11 -12.16 4.34
CA MET A 256 10.22 -12.25 2.88
C MET A 256 11.68 -12.15 2.40
N VAL A 257 12.48 -11.25 2.97
CA VAL A 257 13.91 -11.11 2.61
C VAL A 257 14.69 -12.32 3.10
N LEU A 258 14.53 -12.71 4.37
CA LEU A 258 15.27 -13.84 4.95
C LEU A 258 14.93 -15.17 4.28
N SER A 259 13.72 -15.33 3.76
CA SER A 259 13.31 -16.52 3.00
C SER A 259 13.81 -16.54 1.55
N GLY A 260 14.45 -15.47 1.06
CA GLY A 260 14.92 -15.37 -0.32
C GLY A 260 13.84 -15.01 -1.35
N PHE A 261 12.62 -14.66 -0.92
CA PHE A 261 11.55 -14.24 -1.84
C PHE A 261 11.68 -12.79 -2.31
N LEU A 262 12.44 -11.97 -1.60
CA LEU A 262 12.77 -10.61 -1.99
C LEU A 262 14.30 -10.41 -1.94
N LEU A 263 14.78 -9.52 -2.79
CA LEU A 263 16.18 -9.07 -2.85
C LEU A 263 17.20 -10.12 -3.35
N ASN A 264 16.76 -11.22 -3.94
CA ASN A 264 17.63 -12.18 -4.61
C ASN A 264 17.96 -11.76 -6.05
#